data_ce280020d29b222b4ffdb07474e13611
#
_entry.id   ce280020d29b222b4ffdb07474e13611
#
_cell.length_a   1.000
_cell.length_b   1.000
_cell.length_c   1.000
_cell.angle_alpha   90.00
_cell.angle_beta   90.00
_cell.angle_gamma   90.00
#
_symmetry.space_group_name_H-M   'P 1'
#
loop_
_entity.id
_entity.type
_entity.pdbx_description
1 polymer ?
#
loop_
_entity_poly.entity_id
_entity_poly.type
_entity_poly.pdbx_seq_one_letter_code
_entity_poly.pdbx_strand_id
1 'polypeptide(L)'
;MISIQRPGQPPIDIEYLLIDYEGTLASDGRVHPKAKDKINLLSKRIKIYILAKGVKDKVKERLKNAKAEVLFLTEREASGEKLGLLRKLGPERTVAIGNGMDDAPMLEEAGFSICVIGREGASGETLKRADMVVTDILSGLDFLLKPLRQKATLNL
;
A
#
# COMPACT_ATOMS: atom_id res chain seq x y z
N MET A 1 11.10 -11.35 -2.15
CA MET A 1 9.75 -11.93 -1.99
C MET A 1 9.40 -12.00 -0.52
N ILE A 2 8.15 -11.75 -0.20
CA ILE A 2 7.59 -11.86 1.15
C ILE A 2 6.44 -12.84 1.08
N SER A 3 6.36 -13.78 2.05
CA SER A 3 5.26 -14.72 2.12
C SER A 3 4.31 -14.35 3.25
N ILE A 4 3.02 -14.23 2.95
CA ILE A 4 1.97 -13.97 3.94
C ILE A 4 1.15 -15.24 4.12
N GLN A 5 1.17 -15.78 5.34
CA GLN A 5 0.37 -16.95 5.69
C GLN A 5 -1.07 -16.54 5.94
N ARG A 6 -2.01 -17.42 5.56
CA ARG A 6 -3.45 -17.20 5.79
C ARG A 6 -4.08 -18.46 6.35
N PRO A 7 -4.90 -18.36 7.41
CA PRO A 7 -5.58 -19.52 7.96
C PRO A 7 -6.44 -20.24 6.90
N GLY A 8 -6.28 -21.55 6.79
CA GLY A 8 -7.08 -22.37 5.88
C GLY A 8 -6.90 -22.12 4.39
N GLN A 9 -5.90 -21.32 4.00
CA GLN A 9 -5.61 -20.99 2.60
C GLN A 9 -4.13 -21.10 2.31
N PRO A 10 -3.73 -21.29 1.03
CA PRO A 10 -2.31 -21.25 0.66
C PRO A 10 -1.70 -19.89 1.01
N PRO A 11 -0.40 -19.84 1.34
CA PRO A 11 0.28 -18.57 1.55
C PRO A 11 0.32 -17.75 0.26
N ILE A 12 0.40 -16.43 0.42
CA ILE A 12 0.56 -15.51 -0.70
C ILE A 12 2.03 -15.13 -0.78
N ASP A 13 2.65 -15.36 -1.93
CA ASP A 13 4.02 -14.93 -2.18
C ASP A 13 4.01 -13.59 -2.89
N ILE A 14 4.43 -12.56 -2.17
CA ILE A 14 4.33 -11.16 -2.61
C ILE A 14 5.63 -10.72 -3.28
N GLU A 15 5.50 -10.15 -4.47
CA GLU A 15 6.59 -9.58 -5.25
C GLU A 15 6.47 -8.07 -5.40
N TYR A 16 5.25 -7.52 -5.26
CA TYR A 16 4.96 -6.11 -5.49
C TYR A 16 4.16 -5.49 -4.35
N LEU A 17 4.43 -4.21 -4.11
CA LEU A 17 3.66 -3.39 -3.17
C LEU A 17 3.23 -2.11 -3.88
N LEU A 18 1.92 -1.85 -3.90
CA LEU A 18 1.33 -0.62 -4.41
C LEU A 18 0.86 0.21 -3.22
N ILE A 19 1.36 1.43 -3.09
CA ILE A 19 0.99 2.33 -2.00
C ILE A 19 0.39 3.60 -2.57
N ASP A 20 -0.84 3.93 -2.18
CA ASP A 20 -1.44 5.24 -2.45
C ASP A 20 -0.68 6.32 -1.67
N TYR A 21 -0.45 7.48 -2.30
CA TYR A 21 0.32 8.56 -1.67
C TYR A 21 -0.54 9.44 -0.77
N GLU A 22 -1.51 10.15 -1.36
CA GLU A 22 -2.35 11.11 -0.64
C GLU A 22 -3.25 10.44 0.40
N GLY A 23 -3.11 10.81 1.67
CA GLY A 23 -3.93 10.27 2.76
C GLY A 23 -3.50 8.89 3.26
N THR A 24 -2.57 8.23 2.59
CA THR A 24 -2.05 6.91 2.95
C THR A 24 -0.60 7.00 3.39
N LEU A 25 0.33 7.17 2.43
CA LEU A 25 1.76 7.34 2.74
C LEU A 25 2.03 8.75 3.27
N ALA A 26 1.38 9.75 2.67
CA ALA A 26 1.47 11.15 3.10
C ALA A 26 0.22 11.54 3.86
N SER A 27 0.39 12.21 5.01
CA SER A 27 -0.69 12.79 5.79
C SER A 27 -0.50 14.30 5.81
N ASP A 28 -1.51 15.05 5.36
CA ASP A 28 -1.43 16.51 5.19
C ASP A 28 -0.20 16.92 4.39
N GLY A 29 0.11 16.16 3.35
CA GLY A 29 1.24 16.39 2.46
C GLY A 29 2.62 16.04 3.03
N ARG A 30 2.71 15.40 4.18
CA ARG A 30 3.98 15.04 4.82
C ARG A 30 4.18 13.54 4.89
N VAL A 31 5.39 13.10 4.61
CA VAL A 31 5.81 11.69 4.70
C VAL A 31 6.67 11.53 5.95
N HIS A 32 6.27 10.60 6.82
CA HIS A 32 7.04 10.32 8.04
C HIS A 32 8.40 9.72 7.68
N PRO A 33 9.53 10.21 8.25
CA PRO A 33 10.86 9.68 7.94
C PRO A 33 10.97 8.16 8.14
N LYS A 34 10.35 7.63 9.17
CA LYS A 34 10.32 6.17 9.43
C LYS A 34 9.62 5.38 8.34
N ALA A 35 8.64 5.98 7.64
CA ALA A 35 7.99 5.33 6.51
C ALA A 35 8.98 5.10 5.36
N LYS A 36 9.83 6.09 5.07
CA LYS A 36 10.88 5.93 4.06
C LYS A 36 11.86 4.83 4.43
N ASP A 37 12.28 4.78 5.69
CA ASP A 37 13.19 3.73 6.18
C ASP A 37 12.58 2.34 5.99
N LYS A 38 11.31 2.17 6.32
CA LYS A 38 10.59 0.90 6.15
C LYS A 38 10.42 0.52 4.70
N ILE A 39 10.10 1.49 3.84
CA ILE A 39 10.05 1.28 2.38
C ILE A 39 11.40 0.80 1.87
N ASN A 40 12.49 1.41 2.31
CA ASN A 40 13.83 1.03 1.88
C ASN A 40 14.20 -0.38 2.34
N LEU A 41 13.76 -0.80 3.52
CA LEU A 41 13.94 -2.18 3.98
C LEU A 41 13.14 -3.16 3.12
N LEU A 42 11.88 -2.85 2.85
CA LEU A 42 11.02 -3.69 2.01
C LEU A 42 11.53 -3.78 0.57
N SER A 43 12.11 -2.71 0.05
CA SER A 43 12.63 -2.67 -1.33
C SER A 43 13.74 -3.68 -1.61
N LYS A 44 14.35 -4.22 -0.56
CA LYS A 44 15.35 -5.29 -0.69
C LYS A 44 14.73 -6.63 -1.05
N ARG A 45 13.43 -6.78 -0.88
CA ARG A 45 12.71 -8.04 -1.08
C ARG A 45 11.64 -7.96 -2.17
N ILE A 46 10.99 -6.81 -2.30
CA ILE A 46 9.87 -6.60 -3.23
C ILE A 46 10.02 -5.28 -3.96
N LYS A 47 9.38 -5.16 -5.11
CA LYS A 47 9.32 -3.90 -5.85
C LYS A 47 8.15 -3.07 -5.34
N ILE A 48 8.43 -1.78 -5.12
CA ILE A 48 7.45 -0.85 -4.53
C ILE A 48 7.11 0.24 -5.52
N TYR A 49 5.82 0.48 -5.70
CA TYR A 49 5.27 1.58 -6.48
C TYR A 49 4.46 2.49 -5.57
N ILE A 50 4.70 3.78 -5.67
CA ILE A 50 3.95 4.82 -4.96
C ILE A 50 3.10 5.55 -5.99
N LEU A 51 1.79 5.60 -5.76
CA LEU A 51 0.81 6.12 -6.71
C LEU A 51 0.32 7.48 -6.23
N ALA A 52 0.65 8.55 -6.95
CA ALA A 52 0.39 9.91 -6.54
C ALA A 52 -0.40 10.69 -7.59
N LYS A 53 -1.28 11.58 -7.13
CA LYS A 53 -2.05 12.49 -7.97
C LYS A 53 -1.57 13.94 -7.84
N GLY A 54 -0.75 14.22 -6.84
CA GLY A 54 -0.34 15.57 -6.49
C GLY A 54 0.68 16.21 -7.43
N VAL A 55 1.19 17.37 -7.03
CA VAL A 55 2.20 18.11 -7.78
C VAL A 55 3.51 17.33 -7.79
N LYS A 56 3.97 16.97 -8.99
CA LYS A 56 5.14 16.10 -9.19
C LYS A 56 6.37 16.53 -8.40
N ASP A 57 6.75 17.80 -8.50
CA ASP A 57 7.96 18.28 -7.85
C ASP A 57 7.91 18.17 -6.33
N LYS A 58 6.76 18.47 -5.75
CA LYS A 58 6.55 18.34 -4.30
C LYS A 58 6.61 16.89 -3.84
N VAL A 59 5.96 15.99 -4.57
CA VAL A 59 5.96 14.57 -4.25
C VAL A 59 7.36 13.99 -4.37
N LYS A 60 8.07 14.30 -5.45
CA LYS A 60 9.46 13.85 -5.66
C LYS A 60 10.39 14.33 -4.55
N GLU A 61 10.25 15.58 -4.12
CA GLU A 61 11.05 16.14 -3.04
C GLU A 61 10.80 15.39 -1.72
N ARG A 62 9.55 15.11 -1.40
CA ARG A 62 9.20 14.41 -0.17
C ARG A 62 9.56 12.94 -0.16
N LEU A 63 9.62 12.31 -1.34
CA LEU A 63 10.02 10.92 -1.50
C LEU A 63 11.49 10.76 -1.87
N LYS A 64 12.25 11.83 -1.79
CA LYS A 64 13.70 11.80 -1.97
C LYS A 64 14.32 10.74 -1.06
N ASN A 65 15.20 9.92 -1.63
CA ASN A 65 15.86 8.79 -0.95
C ASN A 65 14.96 7.59 -0.62
N ALA A 66 13.68 7.59 -1.01
CA ALA A 66 12.85 6.42 -0.93
C ALA A 66 13.10 5.51 -2.13
N LYS A 67 13.38 4.23 -1.88
CA LYS A 67 13.65 3.23 -2.94
C LYS A 67 12.34 2.64 -3.45
N ALA A 68 11.62 3.45 -4.19
CA ALA A 68 10.35 3.08 -4.80
C ALA A 68 10.19 3.82 -6.11
N GLU A 69 9.44 3.25 -7.04
CA GLU A 69 9.07 3.92 -8.26
C GLU A 69 7.80 4.75 -8.01
N VAL A 70 7.85 6.03 -8.30
CA VAL A 70 6.70 6.93 -8.13
C VAL A 70 6.00 7.09 -9.46
N LEU A 71 4.71 6.76 -9.50
CA LEU A 71 3.87 6.91 -10.68
C LEU A 71 2.85 8.03 -10.43
N PHE A 72 2.76 8.96 -11.39
CA PHE A 72 1.83 10.08 -11.31
C PHE A 72 0.60 9.78 -12.14
N LEU A 73 -0.56 9.79 -11.46
CA LEU A 73 -1.84 9.43 -12.05
C LEU A 73 -2.65 10.68 -12.38
N THR A 74 -3.55 10.56 -13.35
CA THR A 74 -4.55 11.59 -13.60
C THR A 74 -5.63 11.48 -12.54
N GLU A 75 -5.97 12.58 -11.90
CA GLU A 75 -6.96 12.59 -10.81
C GLU A 75 -8.29 11.97 -11.22
N ARG A 76 -8.73 12.26 -12.44
CA ARG A 76 -10.00 11.79 -12.98
C ARG A 76 -10.05 10.28 -13.21
N GLU A 77 -8.92 9.66 -13.54
CA GLU A 77 -8.83 8.25 -13.92
C GLU A 77 -8.01 7.41 -12.95
N ALA A 78 -7.67 7.98 -11.80
CA ALA A 78 -6.78 7.34 -10.83
C ALA A 78 -7.26 5.93 -10.43
N SER A 79 -8.54 5.75 -10.19
CA SER A 79 -9.10 4.44 -9.81
C SER A 79 -8.81 3.37 -10.87
N GLY A 80 -9.10 3.68 -12.13
CA GLY A 80 -8.85 2.77 -13.25
C GLY A 80 -7.37 2.53 -13.51
N GLU A 81 -6.55 3.57 -13.36
CA GLU A 81 -5.10 3.46 -13.53
C GLU A 81 -4.45 2.58 -12.45
N LYS A 82 -4.90 2.72 -11.20
CA LYS A 82 -4.44 1.88 -10.08
C LYS A 82 -4.81 0.41 -10.31
N LEU A 83 -6.04 0.15 -10.68
CA LEU A 83 -6.52 -1.19 -10.97
C LEU A 83 -5.78 -1.80 -12.17
N GLY A 84 -5.58 -1.00 -13.21
CA GLY A 84 -4.84 -1.43 -14.41
C GLY A 84 -3.40 -1.85 -14.09
N LEU A 85 -2.71 -1.08 -13.25
CA LEU A 85 -1.36 -1.43 -12.81
C LEU A 85 -1.37 -2.73 -12.00
N LEU A 86 -2.29 -2.87 -11.06
CA LEU A 86 -2.43 -4.08 -10.27
C LEU A 86 -2.59 -5.31 -11.17
N ARG A 87 -3.48 -5.22 -12.15
CA ARG A 87 -3.73 -6.31 -13.09
C ARG A 87 -2.52 -6.64 -13.95
N LYS A 88 -1.78 -5.63 -14.37
CA LYS A 88 -0.55 -5.80 -15.13
C LYS A 88 0.54 -6.52 -14.33
N LEU A 89 0.68 -6.19 -13.05
CA LEU A 89 1.68 -6.80 -12.16
C LEU A 89 1.31 -8.20 -11.71
N GLY A 90 0.03 -8.50 -11.62
CA GLY A 90 -0.52 -9.74 -11.11
C GLY A 90 -1.10 -9.55 -9.70
N PRO A 91 -2.43 -9.49 -9.57
CA PRO A 91 -3.08 -9.29 -8.28
C PRO A 91 -2.65 -10.29 -7.21
N GLU A 92 -2.52 -11.56 -7.58
CA GLU A 92 -2.20 -12.67 -6.67
C GLU A 92 -0.85 -12.54 -5.97
N ARG A 93 0.05 -11.70 -6.49
CA ARG A 93 1.40 -11.48 -5.94
C ARG A 93 1.65 -10.03 -5.52
N THR A 94 0.59 -9.28 -5.33
CA THR A 94 0.67 -7.86 -5.02
C THR A 94 -0.10 -7.51 -3.75
N VAL A 95 0.53 -6.73 -2.88
CA VAL A 95 -0.14 -6.06 -1.75
C VAL A 95 -0.49 -4.64 -2.18
N ALA A 96 -1.71 -4.21 -1.90
CA ALA A 96 -2.16 -2.84 -2.12
C ALA A 96 -2.51 -2.16 -0.81
N ILE A 97 -2.08 -0.91 -0.65
CA ILE A 97 -2.36 -0.09 0.53
C ILE A 97 -3.00 1.23 0.09
N GLY A 98 -4.13 1.57 0.68
CA GLY A 98 -4.85 2.80 0.34
C GLY A 98 -5.83 3.24 1.41
N ASN A 99 -6.52 4.38 1.16
CA ASN A 99 -7.50 4.94 2.09
C ASN A 99 -8.72 5.53 1.39
N GLY A 100 -8.57 6.00 0.18
CA GLY A 100 -9.60 6.75 -0.52
C GLY A 100 -10.52 5.87 -1.37
N MET A 101 -11.61 6.45 -1.84
CA MET A 101 -12.59 5.75 -2.65
C MET A 101 -12.00 5.23 -3.97
N ASP A 102 -11.04 5.94 -4.54
CA ASP A 102 -10.36 5.53 -5.77
C ASP A 102 -9.43 4.32 -5.56
N ASP A 103 -9.12 3.96 -4.32
CA ASP A 103 -8.34 2.78 -4.00
C ASP A 103 -9.19 1.51 -3.89
N ALA A 104 -10.50 1.65 -3.76
CA ALA A 104 -11.38 0.51 -3.48
C ALA A 104 -11.29 -0.64 -4.49
N PRO A 105 -11.32 -0.41 -5.82
CA PRO A 105 -11.19 -1.50 -6.78
C PRO A 105 -9.84 -2.22 -6.69
N MET A 106 -8.76 -1.46 -6.50
CA MET A 106 -7.42 -2.02 -6.35
C MET A 106 -7.33 -2.89 -5.08
N LEU A 107 -7.84 -2.40 -3.96
CA LEU A 107 -7.82 -3.15 -2.70
C LEU A 107 -8.65 -4.45 -2.81
N GLU A 108 -9.78 -4.40 -3.50
CA GLU A 108 -10.65 -5.56 -3.66
C GLU A 108 -9.97 -6.71 -4.43
N GLU A 109 -9.22 -6.38 -5.49
CA GLU A 109 -8.59 -7.40 -6.35
C GLU A 109 -7.20 -7.82 -5.91
N ALA A 110 -6.50 -7.03 -5.11
CA ALA A 110 -5.15 -7.37 -4.67
C ALA A 110 -5.13 -8.68 -3.88
N GLY A 111 -4.04 -9.42 -4.00
CA GLY A 111 -3.85 -10.67 -3.25
C GLY A 111 -3.93 -10.47 -1.75
N PHE A 112 -3.43 -9.35 -1.27
CA PHE A 112 -3.63 -8.88 0.09
C PHE A 112 -3.75 -7.36 0.10
N SER A 113 -4.68 -6.82 0.88
CA SER A 113 -4.94 -5.38 0.90
C SER A 113 -5.02 -4.82 2.32
N ILE A 114 -4.51 -3.60 2.47
CA ILE A 114 -4.46 -2.89 3.75
C ILE A 114 -5.11 -1.52 3.56
N CYS A 115 -6.12 -1.23 4.38
CA CYS A 115 -6.73 0.10 4.45
C CYS A 115 -6.11 0.88 5.60
N VAL A 116 -5.69 2.12 5.34
CA VAL A 116 -5.12 3.01 6.36
C VAL A 116 -6.18 4.03 6.78
N ILE A 117 -6.56 4.01 8.05
CA ILE A 117 -7.41 5.06 8.64
C ILE A 117 -6.47 6.05 9.30
N GLY A 118 -5.88 6.93 8.49
CA GLY A 118 -4.98 7.98 9.00
C GLY A 118 -5.74 9.24 9.42
N ARG A 119 -5.02 10.35 9.51
CA ARG A 119 -5.61 11.65 9.87
C ARG A 119 -6.69 12.12 8.91
N GLU A 120 -6.57 11.75 7.65
CA GLU A 120 -7.55 12.12 6.62
C GLU A 120 -8.71 11.14 6.56
N GLY A 121 -8.71 10.10 7.40
CA GLY A 121 -9.72 9.07 7.41
C GLY A 121 -9.57 8.09 6.26
N ALA A 122 -10.59 7.24 6.09
CA ALA A 122 -10.68 6.30 4.98
C ALA A 122 -12.11 6.21 4.49
N SER A 123 -12.28 5.95 3.19
CA SER A 123 -13.58 5.67 2.61
C SER A 123 -14.16 4.37 3.20
N GLY A 124 -15.44 4.37 3.59
CA GLY A 124 -16.12 3.18 4.07
C GLY A 124 -16.15 2.06 3.04
N GLU A 125 -16.25 2.38 1.76
CA GLU A 125 -16.20 1.39 0.68
C GLU A 125 -14.82 0.73 0.60
N THR A 126 -13.76 1.49 0.75
CA THR A 126 -12.39 1.00 0.72
C THR A 126 -12.10 0.14 1.94
N LEU A 127 -12.56 0.56 3.11
CA LEU A 127 -12.41 -0.17 4.35
C LEU A 127 -13.07 -1.55 4.28
N LYS A 128 -14.27 -1.64 3.72
CA LYS A 128 -15.01 -2.91 3.58
C LYS A 128 -14.31 -3.92 2.68
N ARG A 129 -13.50 -3.45 1.74
CA ARG A 129 -12.83 -4.29 0.74
C ARG A 129 -11.42 -4.71 1.15
N ALA A 130 -10.90 -4.16 2.24
CA ALA A 130 -9.57 -4.46 2.71
C ALA A 130 -9.52 -5.76 3.50
N ASP A 131 -8.43 -6.50 3.35
CA ASP A 131 -8.16 -7.68 4.17
C ASP A 131 -7.73 -7.31 5.59
N MET A 132 -7.13 -6.13 5.74
CA MET A 132 -6.61 -5.65 7.01
C MET A 132 -6.78 -4.13 7.09
N VAL A 133 -7.00 -3.64 8.30
CA VAL A 133 -7.13 -2.20 8.58
C VAL A 133 -6.08 -1.80 9.61
N VAL A 134 -5.39 -0.69 9.36
CA VAL A 134 -4.42 -0.11 10.28
C VAL A 134 -4.74 1.36 10.51
N THR A 135 -4.23 1.93 11.60
CA THR A 135 -4.46 3.34 11.95
C THR A 135 -3.40 4.28 11.41
N ASP A 136 -2.30 3.75 10.90
CA ASP A 136 -1.24 4.54 10.28
C ASP A 136 -0.41 3.68 9.32
N ILE A 137 0.31 4.34 8.42
CA ILE A 137 1.12 3.65 7.41
C ILE A 137 2.27 2.86 8.02
N LEU A 138 2.84 3.33 9.12
CA LEU A 138 3.96 2.64 9.77
C LEU A 138 3.54 1.25 10.23
N SER A 139 2.34 1.12 10.80
CA SER A 139 1.79 -0.16 11.20
C SER A 139 1.56 -1.11 10.02
N GLY A 140 1.11 -0.56 8.89
CA GLY A 140 0.93 -1.36 7.66
C GLY A 140 2.27 -1.88 7.11
N LEU A 141 3.28 -1.02 7.06
CA LEU A 141 4.62 -1.42 6.60
C LEU A 141 5.27 -2.41 7.56
N ASP A 142 5.10 -2.21 8.87
CA ASP A 142 5.59 -3.14 9.88
C ASP A 142 4.94 -4.52 9.77
N PHE A 143 3.67 -4.57 9.44
CA PHE A 143 2.98 -5.84 9.20
C PHE A 143 3.71 -6.67 8.13
N LEU A 144 4.14 -6.01 7.05
CA LEU A 144 4.87 -6.68 5.96
C LEU A 144 6.29 -7.06 6.36
N LEU A 145 6.90 -6.31 7.28
CA LEU A 145 8.27 -6.54 7.73
C LEU A 145 8.39 -7.56 8.88
N LYS A 146 7.32 -7.76 9.65
CA LYS A 146 7.38 -8.49 10.93
C LYS A 146 6.43 -9.69 10.95
N PRO A 147 6.95 -10.93 10.75
CA PRO A 147 6.12 -12.14 10.76
C PRO A 147 5.30 -12.34 12.04
N LEU A 148 5.79 -11.90 13.19
CA LEU A 148 5.06 -12.02 14.45
C LEU A 148 3.78 -11.18 14.47
N ARG A 149 3.78 -10.02 13.78
CA ARG A 149 2.56 -9.21 13.65
C ARG A 149 1.55 -9.87 12.72
N GLN A 150 2.03 -10.50 11.65
CA GLN A 150 1.17 -11.28 10.76
C GLN A 150 0.49 -12.41 11.52
N LYS A 151 1.26 -13.12 12.32
CA LYS A 151 0.76 -14.22 13.15
C LYS A 151 -0.35 -13.75 14.11
N ALA A 152 -0.13 -12.64 14.79
CA ALA A 152 -1.09 -12.09 15.74
C ALA A 152 -2.38 -11.60 15.04
N THR A 153 -2.26 -10.88 13.94
CA THR A 153 -3.41 -10.28 13.23
C THR A 153 -4.25 -11.34 12.51
N LEU A 154 -3.60 -12.32 11.88
CA LEU A 154 -4.26 -13.33 11.05
C LEU A 154 -4.58 -14.62 11.80
N ASN A 155 -4.32 -14.67 13.09
CA ASN A 155 -4.58 -15.85 13.94
C ASN A 155 -3.88 -17.13 13.47
N LEU A 156 -2.61 -16.98 13.13
CA LEU A 156 -1.78 -18.11 12.65
C LEU A 156 -1.27 -18.98 13.79
#